data_6f6d58810404bae3b7101b323847dc99
#
_entry.id   6f6d58810404bae3b7101b323847dc99
#
_cell.length_a   1.000
_cell.length_b   1.000
_cell.length_c   1.000
_cell.angle_alpha   90.00
_cell.angle_beta   90.00
_cell.angle_gamma   90.00
#
_symmetry.space_group_name_H-M   'P 1'
#
loop_
_entity.id
_entity.type
_entity.pdbx_description
1 polymer ?
#
loop_
_entity_poly.entity_id
_entity_poly.type
_entity_poly.pdbx_seq_one_letter_code
_entity_poly.pdbx_strand_id
1 'polypeptide(L)'
;MAVFNSFTFDGINSLDSGVYITGQAVFNAPERVVEMVTVPGRNGAIAIDQGRFENIEVTYPAGCFADNQQDFAEKIATLRNELASRYTYKRLTDTYNPDEFRLGLYRSGLEASAVRYNTAGEFDIVFDCKPQRWLVSGETAQTFTRSGSITNPTLFDAKPLLAVTGSGILTLGTQTMTIIARASSSSVLYIDCESQEAWEVVGAGKVSRNDYIQNAGEEFSVLSAGANTVALGSGITRVVITPRWWRI
;
A
#
# COMPACT_ATOMS: atom_id res chain seq x y z
N MET A 1 -8.64 -31.60 -4.43
CA MET A 1 -9.02 -30.51 -5.35
C MET A 1 -7.73 -29.73 -5.64
N ALA A 2 -7.35 -29.53 -6.89
CA ALA A 2 -6.19 -28.71 -7.21
C ALA A 2 -6.50 -27.26 -6.82
N VAL A 3 -5.64 -26.64 -6.01
CA VAL A 3 -5.73 -25.23 -5.66
C VAL A 3 -4.97 -24.47 -6.75
N PHE A 4 -5.66 -23.73 -7.58
CA PHE A 4 -5.03 -22.85 -8.56
C PHE A 4 -4.58 -21.55 -7.91
N ASN A 5 -3.38 -21.11 -8.25
CA ASN A 5 -2.90 -19.80 -7.84
C ASN A 5 -3.62 -18.70 -8.63
N SER A 6 -3.87 -17.59 -7.98
CA SER A 6 -4.62 -16.46 -8.54
C SER A 6 -4.10 -15.14 -8.00
N PHE A 7 -4.47 -14.06 -8.68
CA PHE A 7 -4.36 -12.70 -8.15
C PHE A 7 -5.76 -12.09 -7.96
N THR A 8 -5.84 -11.10 -7.09
CA THR A 8 -7.04 -10.28 -6.91
C THR A 8 -6.68 -8.83 -7.13
N PHE A 9 -7.33 -8.17 -8.08
CA PHE A 9 -7.13 -6.77 -8.42
C PHE A 9 -8.41 -5.96 -8.19
N ASP A 10 -8.36 -4.97 -7.29
CA ASP A 10 -9.51 -4.15 -6.88
C ASP A 10 -10.74 -5.00 -6.45
N GLY A 11 -10.49 -6.11 -5.75
CA GLY A 11 -11.52 -7.00 -5.25
C GLY A 11 -12.03 -8.08 -6.24
N ILE A 12 -11.57 -8.07 -7.50
CA ILE A 12 -11.93 -9.07 -8.50
C ILE A 12 -10.82 -10.11 -8.59
N ASN A 13 -11.18 -11.38 -8.41
CA ASN A 13 -10.24 -12.50 -8.50
C ASN A 13 -10.11 -12.97 -9.96
N SER A 14 -8.90 -13.25 -10.40
CA SER A 14 -8.62 -13.73 -11.76
C SER A 14 -9.34 -15.05 -12.08
N LEU A 15 -9.62 -15.88 -11.07
CA LEU A 15 -10.37 -17.12 -11.25
C LEU A 15 -11.84 -16.88 -11.62
N ASP A 16 -12.42 -15.71 -11.30
CA ASP A 16 -13.80 -15.38 -11.67
C ASP A 16 -13.95 -15.30 -13.21
N SER A 17 -12.87 -14.93 -13.90
CA SER A 17 -12.75 -14.96 -15.36
C SER A 17 -12.13 -16.27 -15.90
N GLY A 18 -11.95 -17.29 -15.07
CA GLY A 18 -11.36 -18.57 -15.44
C GLY A 18 -9.85 -18.52 -15.71
N VAL A 19 -9.16 -17.48 -15.20
CA VAL A 19 -7.72 -17.26 -15.39
C VAL A 19 -6.97 -17.57 -14.09
N TYR A 20 -5.96 -18.42 -14.17
CA TYR A 20 -5.09 -18.82 -13.08
C TYR A 20 -3.64 -18.50 -13.36
N ILE A 21 -2.83 -18.33 -12.31
CA ILE A 21 -1.40 -18.11 -12.44
C ILE A 21 -0.68 -19.45 -12.66
N THR A 22 0.10 -19.55 -13.72
CA THR A 22 0.82 -20.78 -14.12
C THR A 22 2.27 -20.80 -13.69
N GLY A 23 2.86 -19.64 -13.47
CA GLY A 23 4.27 -19.48 -13.19
C GLY A 23 4.63 -19.49 -11.70
N GLN A 24 5.91 -19.32 -11.43
CA GLN A 24 6.42 -19.14 -10.07
C GLN A 24 6.13 -17.73 -9.59
N ALA A 25 6.10 -17.57 -8.24
CA ALA A 25 6.02 -16.25 -7.63
C ALA A 25 7.19 -15.36 -8.05
N VAL A 26 6.88 -14.11 -8.34
CA VAL A 26 7.90 -13.13 -8.73
C VAL A 26 8.48 -12.51 -7.46
N PHE A 27 9.78 -12.76 -7.23
CA PHE A 27 10.55 -12.22 -6.10
C PHE A 27 11.51 -11.11 -6.57
N ASN A 28 10.94 -10.10 -7.20
CA ASN A 28 11.68 -8.92 -7.64
C ASN A 28 11.67 -7.83 -6.56
N ALA A 29 12.70 -6.99 -6.55
CA ALA A 29 12.81 -5.82 -5.69
C ALA A 29 12.90 -4.55 -6.55
N PRO A 30 12.32 -3.42 -6.10
CA PRO A 30 12.43 -2.16 -6.81
C PRO A 30 13.85 -1.60 -6.74
N GLU A 31 14.23 -0.83 -7.73
CA GLU A 31 15.50 -0.13 -7.77
C GLU A 31 15.44 1.12 -6.86
N ARG A 32 16.52 1.33 -6.09
CA ARG A 32 16.68 2.54 -5.28
C ARG A 32 17.20 3.67 -6.16
N VAL A 33 16.59 4.84 -6.07
CA VAL A 33 17.00 6.01 -6.84
C VAL A 33 18.19 6.68 -6.17
N VAL A 34 19.34 6.57 -6.84
CA VAL A 34 20.61 7.13 -6.36
C VAL A 34 21.27 7.92 -7.49
N GLU A 35 21.64 9.15 -7.21
CA GLU A 35 22.45 9.97 -8.12
C GLU A 35 23.94 9.72 -7.86
N MET A 36 24.69 9.36 -8.92
CA MET A 36 26.11 9.11 -8.84
C MET A 36 26.89 10.32 -9.36
N VAL A 37 27.58 11.04 -8.46
CA VAL A 37 28.35 12.24 -8.79
C VAL A 37 29.85 11.94 -8.83
N THR A 38 30.50 12.15 -9.98
CA THR A 38 31.94 11.99 -10.16
C THR A 38 32.65 13.29 -9.78
N VAL A 39 33.62 13.23 -8.88
CA VAL A 39 34.44 14.37 -8.48
C VAL A 39 35.82 14.25 -9.11
N PRO A 40 36.29 15.24 -9.89
CA PRO A 40 37.63 15.22 -10.50
C PRO A 40 38.72 15.04 -9.44
N GLY A 41 39.69 14.15 -9.69
CA GLY A 41 40.80 13.86 -8.78
C GLY A 41 40.46 12.93 -7.61
N ARG A 42 39.24 12.42 -7.50
CA ARG A 42 38.82 11.43 -6.52
C ARG A 42 38.48 10.10 -7.17
N ASN A 43 38.96 9.00 -6.59
CA ASN A 43 38.58 7.66 -7.05
C ASN A 43 37.14 7.34 -6.60
N GLY A 44 36.35 6.77 -7.55
CA GLY A 44 34.95 6.43 -7.33
C GLY A 44 34.00 7.64 -7.43
N ALA A 45 32.72 7.38 -7.36
CA ALA A 45 31.65 8.37 -7.35
C ALA A 45 31.05 8.56 -5.93
N ILE A 46 30.46 9.69 -5.70
CA ILE A 46 29.63 9.94 -4.51
C ILE A 46 28.21 9.50 -4.84
N ALA A 47 27.63 8.64 -4.01
CA ALA A 47 26.24 8.25 -4.12
C ALA A 47 25.36 9.20 -3.29
N ILE A 48 24.42 9.88 -3.95
CA ILE A 48 23.42 10.75 -3.32
C ILE A 48 22.08 10.02 -3.40
N ASP A 49 21.60 9.55 -2.24
CA ASP A 49 20.32 8.87 -2.14
C ASP A 49 19.16 9.87 -2.28
N GLN A 50 18.22 9.60 -3.18
CA GLN A 50 17.03 10.44 -3.38
C GLN A 50 15.88 10.08 -2.41
N GLY A 51 16.09 9.12 -1.49
CA GLY A 51 15.10 8.73 -0.47
C GLY A 51 13.89 7.98 -1.02
N ARG A 52 13.93 7.49 -2.26
CA ARG A 52 12.81 6.80 -2.92
C ARG A 52 13.25 5.60 -3.73
N PHE A 53 12.29 4.76 -4.07
CA PHE A 53 12.44 3.62 -4.98
C PHE A 53 11.60 3.84 -6.23
N GLU A 54 12.03 3.27 -7.36
CA GLU A 54 11.24 3.27 -8.59
C GLU A 54 10.07 2.29 -8.52
N ASN A 55 9.08 2.50 -9.38
CA ASN A 55 8.04 1.52 -9.60
C ASN A 55 8.64 0.21 -10.11
N ILE A 56 7.90 -0.87 -9.91
CA ILE A 56 8.34 -2.20 -10.31
C ILE A 56 7.27 -2.88 -11.14
N GLU A 57 7.67 -3.55 -12.21
CA GLU A 57 6.77 -4.41 -12.98
C GLU A 57 6.63 -5.76 -12.29
N VAL A 58 5.38 -6.16 -12.06
CA VAL A 58 5.01 -7.48 -11.54
C VAL A 58 4.30 -8.23 -12.65
N THR A 59 4.93 -9.30 -13.11
CA THR A 59 4.42 -10.15 -14.17
C THR A 59 3.85 -11.43 -13.59
N TYR A 60 2.61 -11.74 -13.93
CA TYR A 60 1.96 -13.00 -13.63
C TYR A 60 1.82 -13.82 -14.92
N PRO A 61 2.67 -14.86 -15.10
CA PRO A 61 2.39 -15.86 -16.12
C PRO A 61 1.06 -16.52 -15.82
N ALA A 62 0.13 -16.46 -16.74
CA ALA A 62 -1.25 -16.87 -16.55
C ALA A 62 -1.72 -17.85 -17.62
N GLY A 63 -2.70 -18.64 -17.28
CA GLY A 63 -3.35 -19.56 -18.19
C GLY A 63 -4.85 -19.50 -18.05
N CYS A 64 -5.53 -19.87 -19.13
CA CYS A 64 -6.97 -19.99 -19.17
C CYS A 64 -7.35 -21.29 -19.87
N PHE A 65 -8.28 -22.04 -19.29
CA PHE A 65 -8.96 -23.16 -19.96
C PHE A 65 -10.39 -22.76 -20.32
N ALA A 66 -10.82 -23.25 -21.46
CA ALA A 66 -12.14 -22.99 -22.01
C ALA A 66 -12.73 -24.24 -22.65
N ASP A 67 -14.06 -24.33 -22.72
CA ASP A 67 -14.76 -25.45 -23.33
C ASP A 67 -14.69 -25.40 -24.86
N ASN A 68 -14.62 -24.21 -25.42
CA ASN A 68 -14.52 -23.95 -26.86
C ASN A 68 -13.93 -22.57 -27.15
N GLN A 69 -13.73 -22.24 -28.43
CA GLN A 69 -13.16 -21.00 -28.89
C GLN A 69 -13.98 -19.77 -28.44
N GLN A 70 -15.29 -19.84 -28.42
CA GLN A 70 -16.14 -18.72 -28.01
C GLN A 70 -16.02 -18.47 -26.52
N ASP A 71 -16.05 -19.51 -25.68
CA ASP A 71 -15.84 -19.43 -24.24
C ASP A 71 -14.45 -18.84 -23.89
N PHE A 72 -13.41 -19.26 -24.64
CA PHE A 72 -12.07 -18.67 -24.50
C PHE A 72 -12.08 -17.16 -24.78
N ALA A 73 -12.68 -16.76 -25.89
CA ALA A 73 -12.76 -15.34 -26.27
C ALA A 73 -13.55 -14.51 -25.25
N GLU A 74 -14.65 -15.05 -24.70
CA GLU A 74 -15.46 -14.38 -23.68
C GLU A 74 -14.71 -14.21 -22.36
N LYS A 75 -13.99 -15.24 -21.88
CA LYS A 75 -13.18 -15.19 -20.67
C LYS A 75 -12.06 -14.15 -20.78
N ILE A 76 -11.32 -14.15 -21.90
CA ILE A 76 -10.26 -13.18 -22.14
C ILE A 76 -10.82 -11.76 -22.29
N ALA A 77 -11.96 -11.59 -22.96
CA ALA A 77 -12.63 -10.29 -23.09
C ALA A 77 -13.08 -9.76 -21.72
N THR A 78 -13.65 -10.61 -20.88
CA THR A 78 -14.07 -10.26 -19.52
C THR A 78 -12.89 -9.79 -18.68
N LEU A 79 -11.83 -10.61 -18.59
CA LEU A 79 -10.61 -10.23 -17.87
C LEU A 79 -10.04 -8.90 -18.35
N ARG A 80 -9.88 -8.76 -19.68
CA ARG A 80 -9.32 -7.53 -20.26
C ARG A 80 -10.13 -6.30 -19.92
N ASN A 81 -11.46 -6.40 -19.98
CA ASN A 81 -12.35 -5.28 -19.66
C ASN A 81 -12.29 -4.95 -18.15
N GLU A 82 -12.24 -5.95 -17.30
CA GLU A 82 -12.09 -5.79 -15.85
C GLU A 82 -10.77 -5.10 -15.49
N LEU A 83 -9.65 -5.52 -16.06
CA LEU A 83 -8.35 -4.91 -15.83
C LEU A 83 -8.29 -3.47 -16.38
N ALA A 84 -8.74 -3.26 -17.62
CA ALA A 84 -8.67 -1.97 -18.30
C ALA A 84 -9.63 -0.91 -17.73
N SER A 85 -10.70 -1.32 -17.05
CA SER A 85 -11.66 -0.39 -16.45
C SER A 85 -11.11 0.37 -15.24
N ARG A 86 -9.95 -0.03 -14.68
CA ARG A 86 -9.31 0.58 -13.52
C ARG A 86 -8.09 1.38 -13.96
N TYR A 87 -8.23 2.68 -14.03
CA TYR A 87 -7.22 3.61 -14.55
C TYR A 87 -6.38 4.29 -13.45
N THR A 88 -6.41 3.77 -12.22
CA THR A 88 -5.59 4.25 -11.09
C THR A 88 -4.95 3.08 -10.36
N TYR A 89 -3.96 3.36 -9.50
CA TYR A 89 -3.40 2.36 -8.62
C TYR A 89 -4.48 1.76 -7.73
N LYS A 90 -4.59 0.43 -7.76
CA LYS A 90 -5.54 -0.35 -6.98
C LYS A 90 -4.83 -1.44 -6.19
N ARG A 91 -5.49 -1.96 -5.19
CA ARG A 91 -5.00 -3.08 -4.39
C ARG A 91 -4.84 -4.32 -5.27
N LEU A 92 -3.64 -4.88 -5.25
CA LEU A 92 -3.27 -6.11 -5.91
C LEU A 92 -2.73 -7.09 -4.87
N THR A 93 -3.35 -8.26 -4.78
CA THR A 93 -2.93 -9.38 -3.92
C THR A 93 -2.76 -10.62 -4.76
N ASP A 94 -1.97 -11.57 -4.29
CA ASP A 94 -1.83 -12.88 -4.92
C ASP A 94 -1.79 -14.00 -3.87
N THR A 95 -2.00 -15.23 -4.32
CA THR A 95 -2.00 -16.41 -3.46
C THR A 95 -0.61 -16.86 -3.03
N TYR A 96 0.46 -16.33 -3.62
CA TYR A 96 1.84 -16.62 -3.22
C TYR A 96 2.23 -15.86 -1.96
N ASN A 97 1.70 -14.63 -1.79
CA ASN A 97 2.01 -13.74 -0.67
C ASN A 97 0.71 -13.24 -0.02
N PRO A 98 -0.04 -14.12 0.68
CA PRO A 98 -1.37 -13.80 1.19
C PRO A 98 -1.36 -12.72 2.30
N ASP A 99 -0.22 -12.52 2.97
CA ASP A 99 -0.05 -11.55 4.05
C ASP A 99 0.34 -10.15 3.55
N GLU A 100 0.41 -9.96 2.24
CA GLU A 100 0.85 -8.73 1.62
C GLU A 100 -0.08 -8.28 0.50
N PHE A 101 -0.01 -6.98 0.19
CA PHE A 101 -0.58 -6.43 -1.02
C PHE A 101 0.31 -5.35 -1.62
N ARG A 102 0.11 -5.10 -2.89
CA ARG A 102 0.72 -3.99 -3.63
C ARG A 102 -0.35 -3.02 -4.11
N LEU A 103 0.08 -1.83 -4.47
CA LEU A 103 -0.73 -0.90 -5.25
C LEU A 103 -0.25 -1.00 -6.69
N GLY A 104 -1.03 -1.69 -7.50
CA GLY A 104 -0.76 -1.95 -8.91
C GLY A 104 -1.64 -1.11 -9.84
N LEU A 105 -1.11 -0.84 -11.02
CA LEU A 105 -1.81 -0.23 -12.14
C LEU A 105 -1.67 -1.16 -13.34
N TYR A 106 -2.78 -1.58 -13.93
CA TYR A 106 -2.76 -2.29 -15.21
C TYR A 106 -2.73 -1.26 -16.36
N ARG A 107 -1.60 -1.20 -17.07
CA ARG A 107 -1.43 -0.31 -18.22
C ARG A 107 -0.89 -1.02 -19.45
N SER A 108 -0.47 -2.26 -19.29
CA SER A 108 0.07 -3.08 -20.39
C SER A 108 -1.07 -3.67 -21.21
N GLY A 109 -0.83 -3.94 -22.49
CA GLY A 109 -1.76 -4.72 -23.30
C GLY A 109 -1.80 -6.18 -22.84
N LEU A 110 -2.89 -6.89 -23.15
CA LEU A 110 -3.01 -8.33 -22.98
C LEU A 110 -2.95 -8.99 -24.35
N GLU A 111 -1.92 -9.80 -24.57
CA GLU A 111 -1.78 -10.64 -25.76
C GLU A 111 -1.97 -12.09 -25.36
N ALA A 112 -3.16 -12.64 -25.59
CA ALA A 112 -3.46 -14.02 -25.33
C ALA A 112 -3.49 -14.80 -26.63
N SER A 113 -2.64 -15.82 -26.73
CA SER A 113 -2.61 -16.74 -27.86
C SER A 113 -3.31 -18.04 -27.52
N ALA A 114 -4.36 -18.37 -28.26
CA ALA A 114 -5.05 -19.63 -28.09
C ALA A 114 -4.23 -20.78 -28.67
N VAL A 115 -4.13 -21.86 -27.93
CA VAL A 115 -3.47 -23.13 -28.31
C VAL A 115 -4.45 -24.28 -28.11
N ARG A 116 -4.07 -25.48 -28.60
CA ARG A 116 -4.86 -26.70 -28.41
C ARG A 116 -6.33 -26.54 -28.86
N TYR A 117 -6.54 -26.31 -30.12
CA TYR A 117 -7.88 -26.15 -30.70
C TYR A 117 -8.68 -24.97 -30.13
N ASN A 118 -8.00 -23.92 -29.68
CA ASN A 118 -8.60 -22.72 -29.08
C ASN A 118 -9.35 -22.96 -27.75
N THR A 119 -8.95 -23.98 -26.98
CA THR A 119 -9.54 -24.29 -25.67
C THR A 119 -8.59 -24.03 -24.51
N ALA A 120 -7.37 -23.60 -24.77
CA ALA A 120 -6.41 -23.18 -23.75
C ALA A 120 -5.55 -22.05 -24.29
N GLY A 121 -5.01 -21.23 -23.40
CA GLY A 121 -4.03 -20.19 -23.74
C GLY A 121 -3.15 -19.87 -22.55
N GLU A 122 -1.92 -19.44 -22.85
CA GLU A 122 -0.97 -18.94 -21.88
C GLU A 122 -0.57 -17.51 -22.31
N PHE A 123 -0.45 -16.63 -21.33
CA PHE A 123 -0.15 -15.22 -21.56
C PHE A 123 0.39 -14.59 -20.26
N ASP A 124 1.04 -13.44 -20.40
CA ASP A 124 1.52 -12.67 -19.26
C ASP A 124 0.58 -11.51 -18.94
N ILE A 125 0.33 -11.31 -17.64
CA ILE A 125 -0.38 -10.15 -17.12
C ILE A 125 0.63 -9.31 -16.36
N VAL A 126 0.87 -8.07 -16.81
CA VAL A 126 1.89 -7.18 -16.25
C VAL A 126 1.23 -6.00 -15.55
N PHE A 127 1.56 -5.81 -14.30
CA PHE A 127 1.16 -4.65 -13.51
C PHE A 127 2.35 -3.75 -13.23
N ASP A 128 2.18 -2.45 -13.42
CA ASP A 128 3.07 -1.42 -12.90
C ASP A 128 2.71 -1.18 -11.44
N CYS A 129 3.57 -1.57 -10.52
CA CYS A 129 3.30 -1.52 -9.08
C CYS A 129 4.14 -0.45 -8.40
N LYS A 130 3.59 0.19 -7.38
CA LYS A 130 4.38 0.97 -6.43
C LYS A 130 5.40 0.06 -5.74
N PRO A 131 6.56 0.59 -5.32
CA PRO A 131 7.66 -0.22 -4.79
C PRO A 131 7.30 -0.97 -3.50
N GLN A 132 6.39 -0.41 -2.70
CA GLN A 132 6.05 -0.97 -1.39
C GLN A 132 5.23 -2.25 -1.50
N ARG A 133 5.59 -3.24 -0.67
CA ARG A 133 4.76 -4.37 -0.28
C ARG A 133 4.14 -4.05 1.07
N TRP A 134 2.86 -3.74 1.09
CA TRP A 134 2.12 -3.43 2.31
C TRP A 134 1.74 -4.71 3.02
N LEU A 135 1.99 -4.77 4.34
CA LEU A 135 1.56 -5.91 5.15
C LEU A 135 0.08 -5.78 5.51
N VAL A 136 -0.67 -6.85 5.36
CA VAL A 136 -2.09 -6.91 5.80
C VAL A 136 -2.20 -6.62 7.30
N SER A 137 -1.22 -7.07 8.10
CA SER A 137 -1.15 -6.76 9.53
C SER A 137 -1.02 -5.25 9.82
N GLY A 138 -0.48 -4.48 8.87
CA GLY A 138 -0.39 -3.01 8.96
C GLY A 138 -1.73 -2.28 8.83
N GLU A 139 -2.76 -2.95 8.36
CA GLU A 139 -4.13 -2.42 8.29
C GLU A 139 -4.91 -2.63 9.59
N THR A 140 -4.39 -3.48 10.50
CA THR A 140 -5.02 -3.74 11.79
C THR A 140 -4.79 -2.57 12.74
N ALA A 141 -5.86 -1.84 13.03
CA ALA A 141 -5.82 -0.69 13.90
C ALA A 141 -5.57 -1.09 15.37
N GLN A 142 -4.69 -0.37 16.05
CA GLN A 142 -4.38 -0.52 17.48
C GLN A 142 -4.92 0.67 18.26
N THR A 143 -5.62 0.42 19.36
CA THR A 143 -6.25 1.46 20.18
C THR A 143 -5.47 1.70 21.47
N PHE A 144 -5.15 2.95 21.75
CA PHE A 144 -4.50 3.41 22.96
C PHE A 144 -5.41 4.38 23.71
N THR A 145 -5.73 4.06 24.95
CA THR A 145 -6.44 4.93 25.92
C THR A 145 -5.50 5.40 27.05
N ARG A 146 -4.26 4.94 27.02
CA ARG A 146 -3.14 5.31 27.87
C ARG A 146 -1.85 5.19 27.09
N SER A 147 -0.78 5.82 27.56
CA SER A 147 0.54 5.70 26.97
C SER A 147 1.00 4.23 26.92
N GLY A 148 1.73 3.86 25.87
CA GLY A 148 2.20 2.51 25.61
C GLY A 148 3.27 2.49 24.53
N SER A 149 3.38 1.39 23.82
CA SER A 149 4.30 1.25 22.69
C SER A 149 3.66 0.45 21.55
N ILE A 150 4.12 0.73 20.33
CA ILE A 150 3.78 -0.02 19.12
C ILE A 150 5.08 -0.46 18.43
N THR A 151 5.12 -1.70 17.96
CA THR A 151 6.33 -2.23 17.32
C THR A 151 6.13 -2.33 15.81
N ASN A 152 6.99 -1.66 15.06
CA ASN A 152 7.10 -1.82 13.61
C ASN A 152 7.93 -3.07 13.32
N PRO A 153 7.36 -4.10 12.68
CA PRO A 153 8.06 -5.34 12.39
C PRO A 153 8.96 -5.26 11.14
N THR A 154 8.98 -4.09 10.47
CA THR A 154 9.72 -3.89 9.21
C THR A 154 10.95 -3.02 9.43
N LEU A 155 11.81 -2.93 8.41
CA LEU A 155 13.02 -2.10 8.44
C LEU A 155 12.78 -0.68 7.88
N PHE A 156 11.56 -0.39 7.43
CA PHE A 156 11.22 0.89 6.82
C PHE A 156 10.26 1.67 7.71
N ASP A 157 10.44 2.98 7.72
CA ASP A 157 9.55 3.88 8.44
C ASP A 157 8.13 3.80 7.85
N ALA A 158 7.15 3.61 8.70
CA ALA A 158 5.75 3.58 8.30
C ALA A 158 5.06 4.90 8.68
N LYS A 159 4.21 5.37 7.79
CA LYS A 159 3.44 6.61 7.95
C LYS A 159 1.99 6.26 8.31
N PRO A 160 1.64 6.25 9.61
CA PRO A 160 0.35 5.74 10.08
C PRO A 160 -0.81 6.67 9.73
N LEU A 161 -2.02 6.09 9.73
CA LEU A 161 -3.25 6.84 9.86
C LEU A 161 -3.65 6.85 11.34
N LEU A 162 -3.88 8.03 11.89
CA LEU A 162 -4.27 8.24 13.28
C LEU A 162 -5.72 8.71 13.35
N ALA A 163 -6.46 8.23 14.36
CA ALA A 163 -7.75 8.80 14.74
C ALA A 163 -7.69 9.19 16.22
N VAL A 164 -7.66 10.49 16.48
CA VAL A 164 -7.40 11.05 17.80
C VAL A 164 -8.66 11.67 18.38
N THR A 165 -8.97 11.33 19.63
CA THR A 165 -10.07 11.92 20.43
C THR A 165 -9.47 12.72 21.57
N GLY A 166 -9.90 13.98 21.69
CA GLY A 166 -9.35 14.92 22.67
C GLY A 166 -8.31 15.87 22.05
N SER A 167 -7.64 16.65 22.88
CA SER A 167 -6.62 17.65 22.50
C SER A 167 -5.46 17.59 23.47
N GLY A 168 -4.26 17.97 23.04
CA GLY A 168 -3.05 17.91 23.84
C GLY A 168 -1.83 17.47 23.01
N ILE A 169 -0.78 17.04 23.69
CA ILE A 169 0.46 16.59 23.06
C ILE A 169 0.35 15.08 22.80
N LEU A 170 0.54 14.69 21.54
CA LEU A 170 0.70 13.29 21.14
C LEU A 170 2.15 13.04 20.75
N THR A 171 2.78 12.02 21.35
CA THR A 171 4.13 11.57 20.97
C THR A 171 4.02 10.21 20.30
N LEU A 172 4.63 10.08 19.12
CA LEU A 172 4.81 8.83 18.40
C LEU A 172 6.29 8.64 18.04
N GLY A 173 6.89 7.55 18.54
CA GLY A 173 8.31 7.34 18.42
C GLY A 173 9.11 8.46 19.09
N THR A 174 9.87 9.21 18.30
CA THR A 174 10.66 10.37 18.75
C THR A 174 9.99 11.71 18.42
N GLN A 175 8.89 11.71 17.69
CA GLN A 175 8.22 12.93 17.22
C GLN A 175 7.00 13.28 18.08
N THR A 176 6.78 14.56 18.26
CA THR A 176 5.63 15.08 19.01
C THR A 176 4.82 16.02 18.13
N MET A 177 3.50 15.95 18.26
CA MET A 177 2.59 16.92 17.68
C MET A 177 1.63 17.46 18.74
N THR A 178 1.26 18.73 18.63
CA THR A 178 0.27 19.35 19.50
C THR A 178 -1.06 19.43 18.76
N ILE A 179 -2.08 18.80 19.32
CA ILE A 179 -3.46 18.85 18.82
C ILE A 179 -4.18 19.91 19.64
N ILE A 180 -4.53 21.03 19.01
CA ILE A 180 -5.21 22.13 19.68
C ILE A 180 -6.63 21.80 20.08
N ALA A 181 -7.15 22.52 21.08
CA ALA A 181 -8.51 22.32 21.59
C ALA A 181 -9.55 22.59 20.50
N ARG A 182 -10.50 21.67 20.42
CA ARG A 182 -11.61 21.71 19.46
C ARG A 182 -12.92 22.08 20.14
N ALA A 183 -13.89 22.55 19.36
CA ALA A 183 -15.20 22.91 19.87
C ALA A 183 -15.95 21.74 20.53
N SER A 184 -15.67 20.50 20.08
CA SER A 184 -16.16 19.28 20.71
C SER A 184 -15.00 18.35 21.06
N SER A 185 -14.87 18.02 22.33
CA SER A 185 -13.85 17.06 22.81
C SER A 185 -14.15 15.60 22.42
N SER A 186 -15.35 15.31 21.95
CA SER A 186 -15.75 13.97 21.48
C SER A 186 -15.59 13.76 19.98
N SER A 187 -15.30 14.80 19.20
CA SER A 187 -15.03 14.65 17.76
C SER A 187 -13.71 13.90 17.55
N VAL A 188 -13.63 13.15 16.44
CA VAL A 188 -12.44 12.40 16.07
C VAL A 188 -11.69 13.19 15.02
N LEU A 189 -10.42 13.51 15.29
CA LEU A 189 -9.50 14.07 14.31
C LEU A 189 -8.74 12.93 13.63
N TYR A 190 -8.89 12.80 12.33
CA TYR A 190 -8.09 11.91 11.51
C TYR A 190 -6.84 12.65 11.05
N ILE A 191 -5.69 12.00 11.16
CA ILE A 191 -4.39 12.53 10.75
C ILE A 191 -3.72 11.47 9.89
N ASP A 192 -3.56 11.75 8.60
CA ASP A 192 -2.86 10.88 7.67
C ASP A 192 -1.41 11.36 7.52
N CYS A 193 -0.49 10.59 8.12
CA CYS A 193 0.93 10.92 8.08
C CYS A 193 1.57 10.72 6.70
N GLU A 194 0.94 9.97 5.79
CA GLU A 194 1.43 9.80 4.41
C GLU A 194 1.11 11.01 3.55
N SER A 195 -0.15 11.47 3.54
CA SER A 195 -0.57 12.65 2.78
C SER A 195 -0.31 13.97 3.50
N GLN A 196 0.06 13.93 4.78
CA GLN A 196 0.24 15.09 5.65
C GLN A 196 -1.04 15.95 5.76
N GLU A 197 -2.17 15.27 5.89
CA GLU A 197 -3.47 15.89 6.00
C GLU A 197 -4.17 15.51 7.31
N ALA A 198 -4.89 16.49 7.87
CA ALA A 198 -5.79 16.24 8.97
C ALA A 198 -7.21 16.67 8.64
N TRP A 199 -8.19 15.90 9.05
CA TRP A 199 -9.60 16.18 8.81
C TRP A 199 -10.51 15.65 9.92
N GLU A 200 -11.70 16.22 9.98
CA GLU A 200 -12.85 15.67 10.72
C GLU A 200 -13.93 15.26 9.73
N VAL A 201 -14.76 14.29 10.15
CA VAL A 201 -15.97 13.93 9.42
C VAL A 201 -17.12 14.73 9.99
N VAL A 202 -17.72 15.61 9.16
CA VAL A 202 -18.88 16.44 9.52
C VAL A 202 -20.03 16.08 8.60
N GLY A 203 -21.07 15.46 9.14
CA GLY A 203 -22.12 14.87 8.32
C GLY A 203 -21.59 13.77 7.43
N ALA A 204 -21.80 13.87 6.12
CA ALA A 204 -21.28 12.92 5.12
C ALA A 204 -19.95 13.36 4.48
N GLY A 205 -19.36 14.48 4.89
CA GLY A 205 -18.17 15.07 4.27
C GLY A 205 -16.93 15.08 5.15
N LYS A 206 -15.77 15.16 4.51
CA LYS A 206 -14.48 15.45 5.16
C LYS A 206 -14.25 16.96 5.16
N VAL A 207 -13.89 17.51 6.31
CA VAL A 207 -13.51 18.92 6.47
C VAL A 207 -12.06 18.98 6.89
N SER A 208 -11.22 19.68 6.13
CA SER A 208 -9.79 19.85 6.45
C SER A 208 -9.60 20.54 7.82
N ARG A 209 -8.63 20.06 8.58
CA ARG A 209 -8.29 20.48 9.94
C ARG A 209 -6.78 20.54 10.17
N ASN A 210 -6.00 20.84 9.15
CA ASN A 210 -4.53 20.96 9.30
C ASN A 210 -4.15 22.05 10.32
N ASP A 211 -4.97 23.07 10.49
CA ASP A 211 -4.84 24.13 11.49
C ASP A 211 -4.93 23.63 12.95
N TYR A 212 -5.46 22.43 13.16
CA TYR A 212 -5.55 21.82 14.50
C TYR A 212 -4.26 21.11 14.92
N ILE A 213 -3.28 21.01 14.03
CA ILE A 213 -1.99 20.39 14.33
C ILE A 213 -0.91 21.46 14.38
N GLN A 214 -0.18 21.50 15.48
CA GLN A 214 0.95 22.40 15.68
C GLN A 214 2.18 21.63 16.14
N ASN A 215 3.37 22.17 15.88
CA ASN A 215 4.65 21.61 16.29
C ASN A 215 4.87 20.15 15.83
N ALA A 216 4.34 19.80 14.65
CA ALA A 216 4.52 18.46 14.10
C ALA A 216 5.90 18.23 13.45
N GLY A 217 6.78 19.26 13.44
CA GLY A 217 8.01 19.23 12.68
C GLY A 217 7.77 19.53 11.19
N GLU A 218 8.73 19.18 10.34
CA GLU A 218 8.62 19.32 8.88
C GLU A 218 7.70 18.26 8.28
N GLU A 219 7.63 17.09 8.91
CA GLU A 219 6.76 15.98 8.52
C GLU A 219 5.93 15.50 9.72
N PHE A 220 4.78 14.91 9.43
CA PHE A 220 3.97 14.24 10.45
C PHE A 220 4.67 12.97 10.94
N SER A 221 4.25 12.47 12.11
CA SER A 221 4.93 11.38 12.81
C SER A 221 5.06 10.12 11.96
N VAL A 222 6.21 9.48 12.08
CA VAL A 222 6.51 8.16 11.50
C VAL A 222 6.71 7.12 12.61
N LEU A 223 6.49 5.86 12.27
CA LEU A 223 6.79 4.71 13.12
C LEU A 223 8.05 4.04 12.57
N SER A 224 9.20 4.34 13.19
CA SER A 224 10.48 3.78 12.78
C SER A 224 10.58 2.29 13.08
N ALA A 225 11.55 1.60 12.48
CA ALA A 225 11.80 0.17 12.72
C ALA A 225 11.93 -0.15 14.22
N GLY A 226 11.28 -1.22 14.67
CA GLY A 226 11.30 -1.66 16.06
C GLY A 226 10.28 -0.94 16.95
N ALA A 227 10.59 -0.77 18.22
CA ALA A 227 9.66 -0.25 19.23
C ALA A 227 9.52 1.28 19.15
N ASN A 228 8.28 1.76 19.08
CA ASN A 228 7.93 3.18 19.06
C ASN A 228 7.08 3.52 20.27
N THR A 229 7.43 4.59 20.96
CA THR A 229 6.65 5.11 22.08
C THR A 229 5.34 5.72 21.60
N VAL A 230 4.26 5.45 22.27
CA VAL A 230 2.96 6.12 22.11
C VAL A 230 2.66 6.82 23.43
N ALA A 231 2.84 8.15 23.50
CA ALA A 231 2.53 8.89 24.71
C ALA A 231 1.35 9.85 24.48
N LEU A 232 0.33 9.69 25.32
CA LEU A 232 -0.87 10.52 25.32
C LEU A 232 -0.72 11.59 26.40
N GLY A 233 -0.63 12.86 25.98
CA GLY A 233 -0.67 14.00 26.90
C GLY A 233 -2.05 14.18 27.53
N SER A 234 -2.10 14.99 28.59
CA SER A 234 -3.36 15.30 29.28
C SER A 234 -4.38 15.92 28.30
N GLY A 235 -5.59 15.38 28.26
CA GLY A 235 -6.66 15.82 27.36
C GLY A 235 -6.83 14.96 26.10
N ILE A 236 -5.87 14.12 25.72
CA ILE A 236 -6.06 13.06 24.72
C ILE A 236 -6.61 11.84 25.44
N THR A 237 -7.83 11.44 25.08
CA THR A 237 -8.52 10.32 25.74
C THR A 237 -8.37 9.01 24.99
N ARG A 238 -8.12 9.08 23.65
CA ARG A 238 -8.00 7.90 22.80
C ARG A 238 -7.23 8.24 21.53
N VAL A 239 -6.36 7.32 21.14
CA VAL A 239 -5.72 7.31 19.82
C VAL A 239 -5.89 5.93 19.20
N VAL A 240 -6.37 5.87 17.96
CA VAL A 240 -6.40 4.65 17.16
C VAL A 240 -5.35 4.81 16.07
N ILE A 241 -4.43 3.87 15.98
CA ILE A 241 -3.30 3.88 15.05
C ILE A 241 -3.49 2.75 14.05
N THR A 242 -3.62 3.07 12.76
CA THR A 242 -3.49 2.13 11.66
C THR A 242 -2.07 2.26 11.12
N PRO A 243 -1.17 1.32 11.41
CA PRO A 243 0.27 1.55 11.28
C PRO A 243 0.78 1.58 9.84
N ARG A 244 0.16 0.84 8.92
CA ARG A 244 0.55 0.77 7.50
C ARG A 244 1.98 0.26 7.29
N TRP A 245 2.29 -0.89 7.92
CA TRP A 245 3.59 -1.55 7.75
C TRP A 245 3.85 -1.90 6.28
N TRP A 246 5.08 -1.71 5.83
CA TRP A 246 5.48 -2.08 4.49
C TRP A 246 6.94 -2.56 4.44
N ARG A 247 7.27 -3.29 3.39
CA ARG A 247 8.63 -3.76 3.07
C ARG A 247 8.90 -3.72 1.56
N ILE A 248 10.11 -4.02 1.14
CA ILE A 248 10.53 -4.21 -0.25
C ILE A 248 10.46 -5.70 -0.60
#